data_ad4fe61ec0ab0e1f98c1a0e3cf95f215
#
_entry.id   ad4fe61ec0ab0e1f98c1a0e3cf95f215
#
_cell.length_a   1.000
_cell.length_b   1.000
_cell.length_c   1.000
_cell.angle_alpha   90.00
_cell.angle_beta   90.00
_cell.angle_gamma   90.00
#
_symmetry.space_group_name_H-M   'P 1'
#
loop_
_entity.id
_entity.type
_entity.pdbx_description
1 polymer ?
#
loop_
_entity_poly.entity_id
_entity_poly.type
_entity_poly.pdbx_seq_one_letter_code
_entity_poly.pdbx_strand_id
1 'polypeptide(L)'
;MNKYTVQVASEQHFALAESICHEMAESAKARGTGIAKRTPEYLKEKMSEGKAIIATDDVDGSFVGFCYVETWQHGKFVANSGLIVKPSYRQFGVAKAVKERAFELSRERFPEAKIIGITTSLAVMKINSDLGYEPTTFAELPVDDNFWKGCESCVNFDILTRTERKICLCTGMIFDPENPDKKSPEEKDEKWLFL
;
A
#
# COMPACT_ATOMS: atom_id res chain seq x y z
N MET A 1 -10.15 11.68 -22.22
CA MET A 1 -9.62 11.56 -20.85
C MET A 1 -10.36 10.41 -20.22
N ASN A 2 -9.66 9.37 -19.79
CA ASN A 2 -10.30 8.28 -19.05
C ASN A 2 -10.78 8.83 -17.71
N LYS A 3 -12.10 8.85 -17.52
CA LYS A 3 -12.71 9.29 -16.26
C LYS A 3 -12.82 8.09 -15.35
N TYR A 4 -12.49 8.27 -14.09
CA TYR A 4 -12.63 7.24 -13.06
C TYR A 4 -13.08 7.87 -11.74
N THR A 5 -13.82 7.11 -10.97
CA THR A 5 -14.26 7.49 -9.62
C THR A 5 -13.54 6.66 -8.58
N VAL A 6 -13.01 7.31 -7.53
CA VAL A 6 -12.37 6.67 -6.36
C VAL A 6 -13.33 6.74 -5.17
N GLN A 7 -13.58 5.60 -4.54
CA GLN A 7 -14.50 5.49 -3.42
C GLN A 7 -14.12 4.35 -2.46
N VAL A 8 -14.71 4.36 -1.27
CA VAL A 8 -14.67 3.20 -0.39
C VAL A 8 -15.47 2.08 -1.06
N ALA A 9 -14.83 0.91 -1.18
CA ALA A 9 -15.48 -0.25 -1.77
C ALA A 9 -16.53 -0.83 -0.82
N SER A 10 -17.57 -1.41 -1.39
CA SER A 10 -18.69 -2.07 -0.71
C SER A 10 -19.10 -3.33 -1.45
N GLU A 11 -20.15 -3.99 -1.01
CA GLU A 11 -20.67 -5.23 -1.61
C GLU A 11 -21.02 -5.10 -3.10
N GLN A 12 -21.40 -3.91 -3.55
CA GLN A 12 -21.66 -3.64 -4.97
C GLN A 12 -20.46 -3.91 -5.88
N HIS A 13 -19.24 -3.95 -5.31
CA HIS A 13 -17.99 -4.20 -6.05
C HIS A 13 -17.51 -5.65 -5.97
N PHE A 14 -18.24 -6.56 -5.32
CA PHE A 14 -17.84 -7.95 -5.14
C PHE A 14 -17.56 -8.70 -6.46
N ALA A 15 -18.29 -8.37 -7.51
CA ALA A 15 -18.06 -8.93 -8.84
C ALA A 15 -16.68 -8.61 -9.42
N LEU A 16 -16.03 -7.56 -8.93
CA LEU A 16 -14.70 -7.14 -9.40
C LEU A 16 -13.55 -7.84 -8.66
N ALA A 17 -13.81 -8.57 -7.57
CA ALA A 17 -12.77 -9.15 -6.72
C ALA A 17 -11.85 -10.13 -7.48
N GLU A 18 -12.41 -10.95 -8.37
CA GLU A 18 -11.62 -11.88 -9.20
C GLU A 18 -10.68 -11.15 -10.16
N SER A 19 -11.17 -10.11 -10.84
CA SER A 19 -10.35 -9.32 -11.76
C SER A 19 -9.24 -8.56 -11.03
N ILE A 20 -9.49 -8.08 -9.81
CA ILE A 20 -8.49 -7.45 -8.95
C ILE A 20 -7.40 -8.45 -8.56
N CYS A 21 -7.77 -9.65 -8.09
CA CYS A 21 -6.82 -10.70 -7.74
C CYS A 21 -5.97 -11.13 -8.95
N HIS A 22 -6.60 -11.26 -10.11
CA HIS A 22 -5.89 -11.60 -11.35
C HIS A 22 -4.84 -10.53 -11.70
N GLU A 23 -5.22 -9.25 -11.71
CA GLU A 23 -4.29 -8.15 -11.99
C GLU A 23 -3.14 -8.08 -10.96
N MET A 24 -3.43 -8.33 -9.68
CA MET A 24 -2.39 -8.42 -8.65
C MET A 24 -1.36 -9.52 -8.97
N ALA A 25 -1.83 -10.70 -9.37
CA ALA A 25 -0.96 -11.84 -9.70
C ALA A 25 -0.11 -11.56 -10.95
N GLU A 26 -0.71 -11.07 -12.02
CA GLU A 26 0.00 -10.75 -13.27
C GLU A 26 1.01 -9.62 -13.07
N SER A 27 0.65 -8.59 -12.31
CA SER A 27 1.56 -7.50 -11.98
C SER A 27 2.74 -7.95 -11.11
N ALA A 28 2.54 -8.87 -10.19
CA ALA A 28 3.62 -9.45 -9.38
C ALA A 28 4.59 -10.25 -10.25
N LYS A 29 4.05 -11.10 -11.11
CA LYS A 29 4.83 -11.90 -12.07
C LYS A 29 5.67 -11.01 -12.99
N ALA A 30 5.07 -9.98 -13.57
CA ALA A 30 5.75 -9.07 -14.49
C ALA A 30 6.90 -8.28 -13.84
N ARG A 31 6.83 -8.00 -12.53
CA ARG A 31 7.88 -7.28 -11.80
C ARG A 31 8.95 -8.20 -11.21
N GLY A 32 8.74 -9.51 -11.19
CA GLY A 32 9.62 -10.43 -10.48
C GLY A 32 9.68 -10.19 -8.97
N THR A 33 8.65 -9.52 -8.41
CA THR A 33 8.55 -9.21 -6.98
C THR A 33 7.24 -9.73 -6.40
N GLY A 34 7.23 -10.12 -5.12
CA GLY A 34 6.01 -10.62 -4.51
C GLY A 34 5.00 -9.50 -4.24
N ILE A 35 3.76 -9.75 -4.63
CA ILE A 35 2.59 -9.23 -3.92
C ILE A 35 2.04 -10.42 -3.15
N ALA A 36 1.69 -10.23 -1.89
CA ALA A 36 1.04 -11.28 -1.13
C ALA A 36 -0.20 -11.78 -1.89
N LYS A 37 -0.27 -13.10 -2.10
CA LYS A 37 -1.42 -13.71 -2.78
C LYS A 37 -2.69 -13.42 -1.99
N ARG A 38 -3.74 -13.00 -2.68
CA ARG A 38 -5.06 -12.73 -2.10
C ARG A 38 -6.09 -13.55 -2.84
N THR A 39 -7.13 -13.95 -2.12
CA THR A 39 -8.31 -14.60 -2.73
C THR A 39 -9.41 -13.57 -2.94
N PRO A 40 -10.35 -13.83 -3.87
CA PRO A 40 -11.52 -12.98 -4.03
C PRO A 40 -12.33 -12.82 -2.74
N GLU A 41 -12.45 -13.88 -1.95
CA GLU A 41 -13.17 -13.89 -0.65
C GLU A 41 -12.53 -12.92 0.34
N TYR A 42 -11.21 -12.94 0.44
CA TYR A 42 -10.47 -12.01 1.28
C TYR A 42 -10.69 -10.54 0.88
N LEU A 43 -10.69 -10.24 -0.43
CA LEU A 43 -10.97 -8.88 -0.90
C LEU A 43 -12.41 -8.48 -0.65
N LYS A 44 -13.39 -9.39 -0.82
CA LYS A 44 -14.81 -9.16 -0.50
C LYS A 44 -15.00 -8.86 0.99
N GLU A 45 -14.29 -9.57 1.88
CA GLU A 45 -14.27 -9.26 3.31
C GLU A 45 -13.81 -7.82 3.58
N LYS A 46 -12.69 -7.39 2.97
CA LYS A 46 -12.21 -6.01 3.10
C LYS A 46 -13.19 -4.97 2.53
N MET A 47 -13.91 -5.31 1.47
CA MET A 47 -14.96 -4.44 0.90
C MET A 47 -16.16 -4.34 1.84
N SER A 48 -16.66 -5.47 2.40
CA SER A 48 -17.80 -5.46 3.33
C SER A 48 -17.49 -4.75 4.65
N GLU A 49 -16.25 -4.85 5.12
CA GLU A 49 -15.77 -4.10 6.30
C GLU A 49 -15.57 -2.60 6.02
N GLY A 50 -15.73 -2.15 4.77
CA GLY A 50 -15.41 -0.80 4.34
C GLY A 50 -13.94 -0.43 4.50
N LYS A 51 -13.04 -1.41 4.44
CA LYS A 51 -11.58 -1.27 4.56
C LYS A 51 -10.86 -1.33 3.21
N ALA A 52 -11.59 -1.26 2.11
CA ALA A 52 -11.03 -1.24 0.78
C ALA A 52 -11.38 0.03 0.04
N ILE A 53 -10.46 0.49 -0.80
CA ILE A 53 -10.63 1.60 -1.73
C ILE A 53 -10.59 1.04 -3.14
N ILE A 54 -11.54 1.45 -3.96
CA ILE A 54 -11.62 1.07 -5.36
C ILE A 54 -11.70 2.30 -6.26
N ALA A 55 -11.04 2.22 -7.40
CA ALA A 55 -11.26 3.10 -8.54
C ALA A 55 -11.96 2.31 -9.63
N THR A 56 -13.05 2.85 -10.18
CA THR A 56 -13.81 2.26 -11.28
C THR A 56 -13.88 3.22 -12.45
N ASP A 57 -13.92 2.70 -13.68
CA ASP A 57 -14.17 3.48 -14.86
C ASP A 57 -15.61 4.03 -14.85
N ASP A 58 -15.79 5.31 -15.18
CA ASP A 58 -17.09 5.97 -15.12
C ASP A 58 -18.03 5.59 -16.27
N VAL A 59 -17.50 4.89 -17.30
CA VAL A 59 -18.29 4.50 -18.49
C VAL A 59 -18.89 3.10 -18.32
N ASP A 60 -18.06 2.14 -17.89
CA ASP A 60 -18.46 0.72 -17.86
C ASP A 60 -18.42 0.10 -16.45
N GLY A 61 -17.99 0.86 -15.43
CA GLY A 61 -17.89 0.38 -14.06
C GLY A 61 -16.76 -0.63 -13.83
N SER A 62 -15.90 -0.87 -14.82
CA SER A 62 -14.81 -1.84 -14.68
C SER A 62 -13.78 -1.38 -13.65
N PHE A 63 -13.07 -2.36 -13.06
CA PHE A 63 -11.97 -2.11 -12.15
C PHE A 63 -10.82 -1.33 -12.82
N VAL A 64 -10.34 -0.30 -12.15
CA VAL A 64 -9.23 0.57 -12.58
C VAL A 64 -8.09 0.54 -11.57
N GLY A 65 -8.39 0.63 -10.29
CA GLY A 65 -7.40 0.63 -9.20
C GLY A 65 -7.99 0.13 -7.90
N PHE A 66 -7.12 -0.38 -7.01
CA PHE A 66 -7.55 -0.94 -5.72
C PHE A 66 -6.45 -0.82 -4.67
N CYS A 67 -6.86 -0.67 -3.42
CA CYS A 67 -6.01 -0.74 -2.23
C CYS A 67 -6.90 -1.12 -1.05
N TYR A 68 -6.33 -1.73 -0.01
CA TYR A 68 -7.09 -2.04 1.21
C TYR A 68 -6.26 -1.75 2.46
N VAL A 69 -6.97 -1.63 3.58
CA VAL A 69 -6.43 -1.28 4.89
C VAL A 69 -6.42 -2.51 5.79
N GLU A 70 -5.28 -2.78 6.41
CA GLU A 70 -5.10 -3.82 7.42
C GLU A 70 -4.56 -3.22 8.71
N THR A 71 -4.89 -3.84 9.83
CA THR A 71 -4.45 -3.41 11.16
C THR A 71 -3.63 -4.50 11.82
N TRP A 72 -2.58 -4.08 12.55
CA TRP A 72 -1.63 -4.96 13.21
C TRP A 72 -1.40 -4.52 14.65
N GLN A 73 -1.02 -5.47 15.52
CA GLN A 73 -0.71 -5.19 16.91
C GLN A 73 -1.81 -4.38 17.63
N HIS A 74 -3.06 -4.88 17.55
CA HIS A 74 -4.23 -4.24 18.17
C HIS A 74 -4.45 -2.78 17.73
N GLY A 75 -4.21 -2.48 16.45
CA GLY A 75 -4.45 -1.17 15.87
C GLY A 75 -3.30 -0.16 16.06
N LYS A 76 -2.15 -0.56 16.61
CA LYS A 76 -0.97 0.31 16.68
C LYS A 76 -0.40 0.64 15.30
N PHE A 77 -0.54 -0.27 14.37
CA PHE A 77 -0.10 -0.11 12.98
C PHE A 77 -1.23 -0.35 12.00
N VAL A 78 -1.25 0.44 10.97
CA VAL A 78 -2.13 0.30 9.81
C VAL A 78 -1.28 0.15 8.56
N ALA A 79 -1.57 -0.85 7.73
CA ALA A 79 -0.93 -1.02 6.43
C ALA A 79 -1.93 -0.69 5.32
N ASN A 80 -1.54 0.16 4.36
CA ASN A 80 -2.25 0.33 3.11
C ASN A 80 -1.67 -0.66 2.08
N SER A 81 -2.31 -1.79 1.97
CA SER A 81 -1.83 -2.98 1.26
C SER A 81 -2.49 -3.17 -0.11
N GLY A 82 -1.82 -3.93 -0.98
CA GLY A 82 -2.39 -4.38 -2.25
C GLY A 82 -2.67 -3.27 -3.26
N LEU A 83 -1.92 -2.16 -3.22
CA LEU A 83 -2.08 -1.10 -4.22
C LEU A 83 -1.79 -1.63 -5.62
N ILE A 84 -2.81 -1.64 -6.46
CA ILE A 84 -2.75 -2.09 -7.85
C ILE A 84 -3.52 -1.12 -8.75
N VAL A 85 -3.01 -0.92 -9.96
CA VAL A 85 -3.66 -0.12 -11.01
C VAL A 85 -3.55 -0.89 -12.32
N LYS A 86 -4.69 -1.03 -13.01
CA LYS A 86 -4.79 -1.65 -14.33
C LYS A 86 -3.80 -1.00 -15.31
N PRO A 87 -3.01 -1.74 -16.09
CA PRO A 87 -1.96 -1.18 -16.95
C PRO A 87 -2.40 -0.02 -17.84
N SER A 88 -3.60 -0.12 -18.43
CA SER A 88 -4.17 0.91 -19.32
C SER A 88 -4.50 2.23 -18.61
N TYR A 89 -4.52 2.25 -17.26
CA TYR A 89 -4.81 3.44 -16.45
C TYR A 89 -3.60 3.95 -15.67
N ARG A 90 -2.42 3.34 -15.89
CA ARG A 90 -1.17 3.85 -15.29
C ARG A 90 -0.83 5.22 -15.90
N GLN A 91 -0.15 6.07 -15.12
CA GLN A 91 0.23 7.45 -15.48
C GLN A 91 -0.93 8.47 -15.51
N PHE A 92 -2.16 8.07 -15.20
CA PHE A 92 -3.32 8.97 -15.09
C PHE A 92 -3.65 9.38 -13.64
N GLY A 93 -2.71 9.22 -12.71
CA GLY A 93 -2.90 9.64 -11.31
C GLY A 93 -3.70 8.66 -10.44
N VAL A 94 -4.21 7.55 -10.98
CA VAL A 94 -5.05 6.59 -10.24
C VAL A 94 -4.39 6.07 -8.96
N ALA A 95 -3.11 5.66 -9.06
CA ALA A 95 -2.38 5.14 -7.89
C ALA A 95 -2.32 6.16 -6.75
N LYS A 96 -2.08 7.43 -7.09
CA LYS A 96 -2.06 8.54 -6.14
C LYS A 96 -3.43 8.72 -5.50
N ALA A 97 -4.48 8.87 -6.29
CA ALA A 97 -5.85 9.09 -5.81
C ALA A 97 -6.36 7.93 -4.91
N VAL A 98 -6.10 6.68 -5.31
CA VAL A 98 -6.45 5.50 -4.50
C VAL A 98 -5.66 5.47 -3.18
N LYS A 99 -4.37 5.80 -3.23
CA LYS A 99 -3.52 5.80 -2.04
C LYS A 99 -3.85 6.94 -1.08
N GLU A 100 -4.14 8.14 -1.59
CA GLU A 100 -4.62 9.29 -0.82
C GLU A 100 -5.90 8.90 -0.06
N ARG A 101 -6.89 8.34 -0.75
CA ARG A 101 -8.15 7.93 -0.10
C ARG A 101 -7.96 6.81 0.93
N ALA A 102 -7.04 5.87 0.66
CA ALA A 102 -6.69 4.82 1.63
C ALA A 102 -5.98 5.40 2.88
N PHE A 103 -5.14 6.40 2.70
CA PHE A 103 -4.49 7.11 3.78
C PHE A 103 -5.51 7.88 4.64
N GLU A 104 -6.40 8.66 4.01
CA GLU A 104 -7.49 9.36 4.69
C GLU A 104 -8.35 8.39 5.51
N LEU A 105 -8.81 7.29 4.90
CA LEU A 105 -9.59 6.26 5.59
C LEU A 105 -8.84 5.69 6.80
N SER A 106 -7.52 5.50 6.67
CA SER A 106 -6.68 5.02 7.76
C SER A 106 -6.62 6.04 8.90
N ARG A 107 -6.48 7.34 8.58
CA ARG A 107 -6.48 8.42 9.57
C ARG A 107 -7.84 8.60 10.25
N GLU A 108 -8.93 8.51 9.48
CA GLU A 108 -10.30 8.60 9.99
C GLU A 108 -10.61 7.49 11.01
N ARG A 109 -10.20 6.25 10.71
CA ARG A 109 -10.54 5.07 11.53
C ARG A 109 -9.55 4.77 12.64
N PHE A 110 -8.30 5.13 12.45
CA PHE A 110 -7.18 4.79 13.34
C PHE A 110 -6.28 6.00 13.56
N PRO A 111 -6.80 7.07 14.20
CA PRO A 111 -6.09 8.36 14.31
C PRO A 111 -4.74 8.28 15.01
N GLU A 112 -4.58 7.36 15.96
CA GLU A 112 -3.35 7.16 16.74
C GLU A 112 -2.37 6.15 16.10
N ALA A 113 -2.79 5.42 15.05
CA ALA A 113 -1.99 4.38 14.47
C ALA A 113 -0.87 4.94 13.59
N LYS A 114 0.31 4.32 13.64
CA LYS A 114 1.34 4.51 12.63
C LYS A 114 0.89 3.84 11.34
N ILE A 115 1.00 4.55 10.21
CA ILE A 115 0.64 3.99 8.91
C ILE A 115 1.90 3.54 8.20
N ILE A 116 1.95 2.27 7.78
CA ILE A 116 3.14 1.64 7.23
C ILE A 116 2.95 1.17 5.78
N GLY A 117 4.05 1.03 5.09
CA GLY A 117 4.12 0.42 3.77
C GLY A 117 5.46 -0.24 3.53
N ILE A 118 5.47 -1.32 2.75
CA ILE A 118 6.68 -1.98 2.28
C ILE A 118 6.61 -2.05 0.76
N THR A 119 7.60 -1.51 0.06
CA THR A 119 7.55 -1.46 -1.41
C THR A 119 8.94 -1.48 -2.05
N THR A 120 9.02 -2.01 -3.27
CA THR A 120 10.18 -1.88 -4.17
C THR A 120 9.95 -0.81 -5.25
N SER A 121 8.76 -0.21 -5.31
CA SER A 121 8.37 0.73 -6.36
C SER A 121 8.71 2.17 -6.00
N LEU A 122 9.61 2.81 -6.77
CA LEU A 122 9.92 4.24 -6.62
C LEU A 122 8.67 5.12 -6.74
N ALA A 123 7.75 4.78 -7.63
CA ALA A 123 6.50 5.53 -7.78
C ALA A 123 5.64 5.48 -6.51
N VAL A 124 5.58 4.30 -5.86
CA VAL A 124 4.85 4.16 -4.58
C VAL A 124 5.59 4.87 -3.45
N MET A 125 6.92 4.80 -3.42
CA MET A 125 7.73 5.55 -2.43
C MET A 125 7.44 7.05 -2.53
N LYS A 126 7.42 7.60 -3.76
CA LYS A 126 7.11 9.02 -3.97
C LYS A 126 5.70 9.39 -3.48
N ILE A 127 4.68 8.59 -3.84
CA ILE A 127 3.31 8.81 -3.36
C ILE A 127 3.27 8.77 -1.83
N ASN A 128 3.95 7.81 -1.21
CA ASN A 128 4.02 7.72 0.24
C ASN A 128 4.72 8.95 0.86
N SER A 129 5.86 9.39 0.30
CA SER A 129 6.55 10.60 0.79
C SER A 129 5.69 11.85 0.67
N ASP A 130 4.95 12.01 -0.45
CA ASP A 130 3.99 13.11 -0.63
C ASP A 130 2.86 13.10 0.44
N LEU A 131 2.56 11.93 1.03
CA LEU A 131 1.61 11.73 2.12
C LEU A 131 2.25 11.83 3.52
N GLY A 132 3.52 12.16 3.61
CA GLY A 132 4.25 12.32 4.87
C GLY A 132 4.82 11.03 5.45
N TYR A 133 4.89 9.96 4.69
CA TYR A 133 5.66 8.78 5.12
C TYR A 133 7.14 9.05 4.94
N GLU A 134 7.93 8.53 5.88
CA GLU A 134 9.39 8.53 5.80
C GLU A 134 9.92 7.10 5.61
N PRO A 135 11.07 6.93 4.93
CA PRO A 135 11.78 5.65 4.94
C PRO A 135 12.12 5.24 6.37
N THR A 136 11.95 3.95 6.66
CA THR A 136 12.25 3.42 7.98
C THR A 136 12.94 2.07 7.90
N THR A 137 13.59 1.68 8.99
CA THR A 137 14.18 0.35 9.12
C THR A 137 13.09 -0.69 9.38
N PHE A 138 13.37 -1.94 9.05
CA PHE A 138 12.43 -3.04 9.31
C PHE A 138 12.22 -3.29 10.81
N ALA A 139 13.12 -2.81 11.68
CA ALA A 139 12.96 -2.88 13.13
C ALA A 139 11.80 -2.02 13.66
N GLU A 140 11.40 -0.98 12.90
CA GLU A 140 10.28 -0.09 13.23
C GLU A 140 8.92 -0.63 12.74
N LEU A 141 8.93 -1.72 11.96
CA LEU A 141 7.73 -2.36 11.43
C LEU A 141 7.13 -3.33 12.47
N PRO A 142 5.87 -3.78 12.28
CA PRO A 142 5.23 -4.69 13.22
C PRO A 142 6.06 -5.95 13.48
N VAL A 143 6.15 -6.36 14.74
CA VAL A 143 6.78 -7.64 15.14
C VAL A 143 5.83 -8.84 14.97
N ASP A 144 4.57 -8.61 14.63
CA ASP A 144 3.52 -9.60 14.45
C ASP A 144 3.85 -10.57 13.31
N ASP A 145 3.91 -11.87 13.62
CA ASP A 145 4.20 -12.93 12.64
C ASP A 145 3.19 -12.93 11.48
N ASN A 146 1.92 -12.60 11.73
CA ASN A 146 0.90 -12.56 10.68
C ASN A 146 1.15 -11.44 9.67
N PHE A 147 1.75 -10.33 10.09
CA PHE A 147 2.20 -9.29 9.15
C PHE A 147 3.23 -9.84 8.16
N TRP A 148 4.21 -10.59 8.65
CA TRP A 148 5.30 -11.13 7.84
C TRP A 148 4.90 -12.33 6.98
N LYS A 149 3.81 -13.03 7.31
CA LYS A 149 3.21 -14.06 6.42
C LYS A 149 2.87 -13.51 5.05
N GLY A 150 2.54 -12.22 4.95
CA GLY A 150 2.34 -11.55 3.66
C GLY A 150 3.54 -11.59 2.72
N CYS A 151 4.75 -11.82 3.24
CA CYS A 151 5.98 -11.92 2.46
C CYS A 151 6.34 -13.35 2.03
N GLU A 152 5.69 -14.39 2.57
CA GLU A 152 6.04 -15.80 2.31
C GLU A 152 5.96 -16.21 0.83
N SER A 153 5.07 -15.57 0.06
CA SER A 153 4.94 -15.81 -1.38
C SER A 153 5.90 -14.98 -2.24
N CYS A 154 6.77 -14.17 -1.62
CA CYS A 154 7.72 -13.32 -2.32
C CYS A 154 8.98 -14.10 -2.70
N VAL A 155 9.50 -13.87 -3.91
CA VAL A 155 10.75 -14.47 -4.38
C VAL A 155 11.98 -14.09 -3.53
N ASN A 156 11.90 -13.02 -2.76
CA ASN A 156 12.95 -12.52 -1.86
C ASN A 156 12.70 -12.90 -0.39
N PHE A 157 11.82 -13.86 -0.12
CA PHE A 157 11.50 -14.25 1.26
C PHE A 157 12.70 -14.87 1.99
N ASP A 158 13.60 -15.52 1.25
CA ASP A 158 14.86 -16.05 1.78
C ASP A 158 15.73 -14.95 2.43
N ILE A 159 15.82 -13.75 1.80
CA ILE A 159 16.56 -12.60 2.35
C ILE A 159 15.97 -12.19 3.69
N LEU A 160 14.64 -12.04 3.74
CA LEU A 160 13.94 -11.66 4.96
C LEU A 160 14.14 -12.68 6.08
N THR A 161 14.08 -13.97 5.74
CA THR A 161 14.25 -15.07 6.70
C THR A 161 15.66 -15.13 7.26
N ARG A 162 16.68 -15.15 6.40
CA ARG A 162 18.08 -15.25 6.82
C ARG A 162 18.61 -14.02 7.57
N THR A 163 17.94 -12.88 7.42
CA THR A 163 18.26 -11.63 8.15
C THR A 163 17.38 -11.43 9.37
N GLU A 164 16.61 -12.42 9.79
CA GLU A 164 15.70 -12.35 10.93
C GLU A 164 14.75 -11.12 10.84
N ARG A 165 14.24 -10.84 9.64
CA ARG A 165 13.36 -9.71 9.32
C ARG A 165 13.99 -8.32 9.49
N LYS A 166 15.32 -8.23 9.56
CA LYS A 166 16.02 -6.93 9.73
C LYS A 166 16.26 -6.21 8.42
N ILE A 167 16.35 -6.95 7.30
CA ILE A 167 16.68 -6.41 5.96
C ILE A 167 15.90 -7.17 4.89
N CYS A 168 15.44 -6.43 3.87
CA CYS A 168 14.93 -6.98 2.62
C CYS A 168 15.25 -6.00 1.47
N LEU A 169 14.96 -6.38 0.22
CA LEU A 169 15.09 -5.51 -0.95
C LEU A 169 13.97 -4.45 -1.04
N CYS A 170 12.93 -4.57 -0.21
CA CYS A 170 11.90 -3.56 -0.09
C CYS A 170 12.37 -2.41 0.81
N THR A 171 11.86 -1.21 0.55
CA THR A 171 11.95 -0.09 1.49
C THR A 171 10.74 -0.12 2.41
N GLY A 172 10.98 -0.12 3.73
CA GLY A 172 9.95 0.17 4.72
C GLY A 172 9.69 1.67 4.75
N MET A 173 8.44 2.05 4.86
CA MET A 173 8.03 3.46 5.02
C MET A 173 6.99 3.56 6.13
N ILE A 174 7.05 4.64 6.91
CA ILE A 174 6.18 4.87 8.06
C ILE A 174 5.71 6.32 8.10
N PHE A 175 4.41 6.50 8.34
CA PHE A 175 3.84 7.77 8.77
C PHE A 175 3.55 7.66 10.27
N ASP A 176 4.10 8.58 11.06
CA ASP A 176 3.91 8.64 12.50
C ASP A 176 3.03 9.84 12.85
N PRO A 177 1.79 9.63 13.36
CA PRO A 177 0.89 10.73 13.70
C PRO A 177 1.38 11.60 14.85
N GLU A 178 2.29 11.10 15.70
CA GLU A 178 2.89 11.88 16.78
C GLU A 178 3.99 12.84 16.26
N ASN A 179 4.50 12.61 15.03
CA ASN A 179 5.54 13.41 14.41
C ASN A 179 5.18 13.74 12.93
N PRO A 180 4.03 14.41 12.68
CA PRO A 180 3.53 14.65 11.32
C PRO A 180 4.42 15.64 10.52
N ASP A 181 5.23 16.45 11.20
CA ASP A 181 6.05 17.51 10.62
C ASP A 181 7.52 17.12 10.41
N LYS A 182 7.86 15.85 10.47
CA LYS A 182 9.15 15.40 9.94
C LYS A 182 9.13 15.56 8.42
N LYS A 183 9.37 16.79 7.96
CA LYS A 183 9.51 17.12 6.54
C LYS A 183 10.64 16.32 5.96
N SER A 184 10.47 15.88 4.71
CA SER A 184 11.52 15.25 3.91
C SER A 184 12.82 16.05 3.93
N PRO A 185 14.01 15.42 3.76
CA PRO A 185 15.31 16.08 3.81
C PRO A 185 15.50 17.28 2.88
N GLU A 186 14.61 17.50 1.92
CA GLU A 186 14.70 18.61 0.96
C GLU A 186 14.55 20.01 1.56
N GLU A 187 14.10 20.16 2.82
CA GLU A 187 14.10 21.45 3.54
C GLU A 187 15.19 21.59 4.60
N LYS A 188 16.05 20.58 4.75
CA LYS A 188 17.23 20.68 5.62
C LYS A 188 18.46 20.98 4.81
N ASP A 189 18.69 22.26 4.60
CA ASP A 189 19.98 22.91 4.36
C ASP A 189 20.90 22.38 3.24
N GLU A 190 21.16 23.26 2.32
CA GLU A 190 22.34 23.39 1.45
C GLU A 190 23.71 23.27 2.19
N LYS A 191 23.77 22.67 3.38
CA LYS A 191 24.97 22.59 4.22
C LYS A 191 25.84 21.35 4.05
N TRP A 192 25.48 20.40 3.18
CA TRP A 192 26.26 19.18 2.99
C TRP A 192 27.06 19.14 1.67
N LEU A 193 27.31 20.31 1.06
CA LEU A 193 28.01 20.37 -0.23
C LEU A 193 29.53 20.44 -0.12
N PHE A 194 30.12 20.38 1.08
CA PHE A 194 31.58 20.39 1.26
C PHE A 194 32.00 19.50 2.44
N LEU A 195 32.14 18.21 2.22
CA LEU A 195 33.14 17.35 2.86
C LEU A 195 33.55 16.24 1.90
#